data_ad49e06eb1f656eb371947f70fa14d49
#
_entry.id   ad49e06eb1f656eb371947f70fa14d49
#
_cell.length_a   1.000
_cell.length_b   1.000
_cell.length_c   1.000
_cell.angle_alpha   90.00
_cell.angle_beta   90.00
_cell.angle_gamma   90.00
#
_symmetry.space_group_name_H-M   'P 1'
#
loop_
_entity.id
_entity.type
_entity.pdbx_description
1 polymer ?
#
loop_
_entity_poly.entity_id
_entity_poly.type
_entity_poly.pdbx_seq_one_letter_code
_entity_poly.pdbx_strand_id
1 'polypeptide(L)'
;GLSNIRDESGRNGLRIVFECKRDAQAEVVLNQLYSHSMLQTTYGVMMLAIVKGRPEMLNIKQMLQHYVEHRHDVILRRTQFDLEKAEARAHILEGLRIALDNIDAVIATIRASSNPEEARNRLMEQFELSELQCQAILSMPLQRLTGLERDKIESEFNELMVTIEDLRGILASPERQMQIIKDEIDEVTERFGDDRRTEIVYAAEEFDIENLIAEEDMVV
;
A
#
# COMPACT_ATOMS: atom_id res chain seq x y z
N GLY A 1 4.78 48.85 -22.90
CA GLY A 1 3.55 48.50 -22.20
C GLY A 1 3.67 48.46 -20.68
N LEU A 2 4.87 48.15 -20.11
CA LEU A 2 5.09 48.04 -18.64
C LEU A 2 5.52 49.37 -18.02
N SER A 3 5.00 49.67 -16.83
CA SER A 3 5.43 50.81 -16.02
C SER A 3 6.34 50.38 -14.87
N ASN A 4 6.08 49.23 -14.27
CA ASN A 4 6.84 48.71 -13.16
C ASN A 4 6.77 47.17 -13.07
N ILE A 5 7.78 46.56 -12.43
CA ILE A 5 7.85 45.13 -12.15
C ILE A 5 8.25 44.97 -10.67
N ARG A 6 7.47 44.23 -9.92
CA ARG A 6 7.77 43.94 -8.52
C ARG A 6 7.75 42.45 -8.24
N ASP A 7 8.71 42.02 -7.44
CA ASP A 7 8.70 40.67 -6.85
C ASP A 7 8.06 40.74 -5.45
N GLU A 8 6.92 40.12 -5.31
CA GLU A 8 6.16 39.98 -4.07
C GLU A 8 6.19 38.52 -3.55
N SER A 9 7.19 37.77 -3.95
CA SER A 9 7.37 36.37 -3.53
C SER A 9 7.57 36.27 -2.03
N GLY A 10 6.98 35.28 -1.40
CA GLY A 10 7.02 35.05 0.04
C GLY A 10 6.77 33.59 0.41
N ARG A 11 6.41 33.35 1.68
CA ARG A 11 6.12 32.00 2.20
C ARG A 11 4.98 31.28 1.44
N ASN A 12 4.10 32.05 0.79
CA ASN A 12 2.94 31.53 0.06
C ASN A 12 3.25 31.18 -1.42
N GLY A 13 4.50 31.34 -1.86
CA GLY A 13 4.94 31.03 -3.20
C GLY A 13 5.51 32.23 -3.98
N LEU A 14 5.77 32.01 -5.27
CA LEU A 14 6.27 32.99 -6.22
C LEU A 14 5.13 33.92 -6.68
N ARG A 15 5.35 35.25 -6.59
CA ARG A 15 4.42 36.25 -7.08
C ARG A 15 5.19 37.39 -7.73
N ILE A 16 5.07 37.51 -9.03
CA ILE A 16 5.62 38.63 -9.81
C ILE A 16 4.47 39.50 -10.28
N VAL A 17 4.54 40.81 -10.01
CA VAL A 17 3.50 41.77 -10.36
C VAL A 17 4.04 42.67 -11.46
N PHE A 18 3.34 42.69 -12.61
CA PHE A 18 3.60 43.55 -13.74
C PHE A 18 2.57 44.68 -13.77
N GLU A 19 3.02 45.92 -13.64
CA GLU A 19 2.15 47.10 -13.75
C GLU A 19 2.19 47.62 -15.19
N CYS A 20 1.02 47.62 -15.82
CA CYS A 20 0.90 48.16 -17.17
C CYS A 20 0.77 49.69 -17.19
N LYS A 21 1.23 50.33 -18.23
CA LYS A 21 0.93 51.75 -18.50
C LYS A 21 -0.57 51.93 -18.81
N ARG A 22 -1.07 53.17 -18.65
CA ARG A 22 -2.51 53.48 -18.85
C ARG A 22 -3.03 53.19 -20.25
N ASP A 23 -2.17 53.31 -21.24
CA ASP A 23 -2.43 53.12 -22.68
C ASP A 23 -2.15 51.70 -23.18
N ALA A 24 -1.68 50.82 -22.29
CA ALA A 24 -1.32 49.45 -22.67
C ALA A 24 -2.47 48.50 -22.44
N GLN A 25 -2.72 47.63 -23.40
CA GLN A 25 -3.65 46.50 -23.27
C GLN A 25 -2.98 45.38 -22.50
N ALA A 26 -3.53 45.03 -21.31
CA ALA A 26 -2.91 44.08 -20.40
C ALA A 26 -2.75 42.68 -21.02
N GLU A 27 -3.73 42.22 -21.81
CA GLU A 27 -3.71 40.92 -22.49
C GLU A 27 -2.60 40.80 -23.52
N VAL A 28 -2.40 41.88 -24.35
CA VAL A 28 -1.31 41.91 -25.32
C VAL A 28 0.05 41.89 -24.65
N VAL A 29 0.21 42.63 -23.53
CA VAL A 29 1.44 42.62 -22.74
C VAL A 29 1.70 41.24 -22.16
N LEU A 30 0.67 40.56 -21.65
CA LEU A 30 0.76 39.20 -21.11
C LEU A 30 1.18 38.19 -22.17
N ASN A 31 0.55 38.25 -23.36
CA ASN A 31 0.86 37.37 -24.47
C ASN A 31 2.30 37.59 -24.99
N GLN A 32 2.74 38.87 -25.04
CA GLN A 32 4.14 39.20 -25.38
C GLN A 32 5.13 38.66 -24.32
N LEU A 33 4.77 38.72 -23.03
CA LEU A 33 5.59 38.14 -21.97
C LEU A 33 5.68 36.61 -22.08
N TYR A 34 4.59 35.91 -22.39
CA TYR A 34 4.60 34.48 -22.65
C TYR A 34 5.42 34.11 -23.88
N SER A 35 5.29 34.86 -25.00
CA SER A 35 6.00 34.58 -26.24
C SER A 35 7.50 34.88 -26.16
N HIS A 36 7.91 35.93 -25.43
CA HIS A 36 9.28 36.46 -25.44
C HIS A 36 10.05 36.26 -24.15
N SER A 37 9.46 35.58 -23.14
CA SER A 37 10.15 35.32 -21.90
C SER A 37 9.97 33.86 -21.43
N MET A 38 10.62 33.50 -20.34
CA MET A 38 10.49 32.17 -19.73
C MET A 38 9.24 32.00 -18.82
N LEU A 39 8.28 32.94 -18.90
CA LEU A 39 7.01 32.82 -18.16
C LEU A 39 6.14 31.66 -18.68
N GLN A 40 6.31 31.32 -19.93
CA GLN A 40 5.77 30.09 -20.51
C GLN A 40 6.93 29.26 -21.06
N THR A 41 6.97 27.99 -20.66
CA THR A 41 7.99 27.04 -21.10
C THR A 41 7.39 25.66 -21.27
N THR A 42 8.00 24.87 -22.14
CA THR A 42 7.62 23.47 -22.33
C THR A 42 8.48 22.57 -21.42
N TYR A 43 7.87 21.57 -20.87
CA TYR A 43 8.57 20.54 -20.09
C TYR A 43 8.34 19.17 -20.71
N GLY A 44 9.42 18.55 -21.19
CA GLY A 44 9.39 17.19 -21.73
C GLY A 44 9.42 16.17 -20.59
N VAL A 45 8.30 15.49 -20.37
CA VAL A 45 8.22 14.46 -19.34
C VAL A 45 8.87 13.17 -19.83
N MET A 46 10.01 12.79 -19.23
CA MET A 46 10.67 11.51 -19.46
C MET A 46 10.49 10.63 -18.23
N MET A 47 9.59 9.65 -18.33
CA MET A 47 9.31 8.71 -17.23
C MET A 47 10.20 7.49 -17.34
N LEU A 48 11.41 7.58 -16.78
CA LEU A 48 12.35 6.47 -16.66
C LEU A 48 12.10 5.73 -15.34
N ALA A 49 11.83 4.43 -15.39
CA ALA A 49 11.65 3.59 -14.22
C ALA A 49 12.45 2.29 -14.34
N ILE A 50 12.69 1.65 -13.19
CA ILE A 50 13.31 0.32 -13.15
C ILE A 50 12.20 -0.72 -13.09
N VAL A 51 12.04 -1.47 -14.19
CA VAL A 51 11.09 -2.56 -14.29
C VAL A 51 11.83 -3.90 -14.27
N LYS A 52 11.53 -4.75 -13.28
CA LYS A 52 12.19 -6.07 -13.11
C LYS A 52 13.73 -6.00 -13.17
N GLY A 53 14.30 -4.95 -12.58
CA GLY A 53 15.74 -4.73 -12.52
C GLY A 53 16.37 -4.09 -13.76
N ARG A 54 15.57 -3.64 -14.75
CA ARG A 54 16.06 -2.98 -15.97
C ARG A 54 15.47 -1.57 -16.08
N PRO A 55 16.26 -0.57 -16.48
CA PRO A 55 15.75 0.77 -16.77
C PRO A 55 14.95 0.77 -18.07
N GLU A 56 13.71 1.26 -18.02
CA GLU A 56 12.80 1.36 -19.16
C GLU A 56 12.13 2.73 -19.20
N MET A 57 11.96 3.28 -20.41
CA MET A 57 11.16 4.47 -20.64
C MET A 57 9.69 4.07 -20.76
N LEU A 58 8.87 4.58 -19.84
CA LEU A 58 7.47 4.22 -19.75
C LEU A 58 6.57 5.40 -20.10
N ASN A 59 5.41 5.12 -20.66
CA ASN A 59 4.30 6.05 -20.68
C ASN A 59 3.48 5.96 -19.38
N ILE A 60 2.58 6.92 -19.15
CA ILE A 60 1.76 6.98 -17.92
C ILE A 60 0.95 5.70 -17.69
N LYS A 61 0.38 5.12 -18.76
CA LYS A 61 -0.40 3.88 -18.68
C LYS A 61 0.47 2.71 -18.20
N GLN A 62 1.66 2.57 -18.75
CA GLN A 62 2.61 1.52 -18.36
C GLN A 62 3.07 1.68 -16.92
N MET A 63 3.34 2.92 -16.46
CA MET A 63 3.69 3.16 -15.06
C MET A 63 2.58 2.73 -14.10
N LEU A 64 1.33 3.10 -14.39
CA LEU A 64 0.19 2.68 -13.58
C LEU A 64 0.00 1.17 -13.62
N GLN A 65 0.17 0.54 -14.78
CA GLN A 65 0.06 -0.91 -14.92
C GLN A 65 1.11 -1.63 -14.07
N HIS A 66 2.38 -1.25 -14.15
CA HIS A 66 3.44 -1.84 -13.33
C HIS A 66 3.26 -1.57 -11.85
N TYR A 67 2.70 -0.42 -11.47
CA TYR A 67 2.35 -0.16 -10.08
C TYR A 67 1.28 -1.13 -9.57
N VAL A 68 0.21 -1.34 -10.34
CA VAL A 68 -0.87 -2.29 -9.96
C VAL A 68 -0.34 -3.72 -9.89
N GLU A 69 0.46 -4.15 -10.88
CA GLU A 69 1.12 -5.46 -10.88
C GLU A 69 1.98 -5.65 -9.61
N HIS A 70 2.78 -4.65 -9.25
CA HIS A 70 3.60 -4.69 -8.06
C HIS A 70 2.76 -4.77 -6.78
N ARG A 71 1.69 -3.98 -6.67
CA ARG A 71 0.76 -4.04 -5.53
C ARG A 71 0.13 -5.42 -5.40
N HIS A 72 -0.29 -6.00 -6.51
CA HIS A 72 -0.84 -7.36 -6.55
C HIS A 72 0.16 -8.40 -6.03
N ASP A 73 1.41 -8.37 -6.50
CA ASP A 73 2.47 -9.26 -6.03
C ASP A 73 2.75 -9.10 -4.52
N VAL A 74 2.70 -7.87 -4.02
CA VAL A 74 2.89 -7.58 -2.59
C VAL A 74 1.75 -8.18 -1.76
N ILE A 75 0.49 -8.03 -2.20
CA ILE A 75 -0.66 -8.60 -1.51
C ILE A 75 -0.58 -10.12 -1.47
N LEU A 76 -0.27 -10.77 -2.60
CA LEU A 76 -0.11 -12.22 -2.64
C LEU A 76 0.94 -12.71 -1.65
N ARG A 77 2.12 -12.11 -1.65
CA ARG A 77 3.21 -12.49 -0.74
C ARG A 77 2.88 -12.23 0.73
N ARG A 78 2.23 -11.09 1.03
CA ARG A 78 1.78 -10.77 2.38
C ARG A 78 0.74 -11.78 2.86
N THR A 79 -0.28 -12.05 2.07
CA THR A 79 -1.34 -12.99 2.39
C THR A 79 -0.81 -14.41 2.56
N GLN A 80 0.13 -14.83 1.71
CA GLN A 80 0.79 -16.14 1.84
C GLN A 80 1.59 -16.25 3.15
N PHE A 81 2.35 -15.22 3.49
CA PHE A 81 3.13 -15.18 4.73
C PHE A 81 2.21 -15.21 5.98
N ASP A 82 1.13 -14.44 5.96
CA ASP A 82 0.16 -14.41 7.07
C ASP A 82 -0.57 -15.75 7.20
N LEU A 83 -0.87 -16.42 6.09
CA LEU A 83 -1.45 -17.76 6.06
C LEU A 83 -0.51 -18.78 6.70
N GLU A 84 0.74 -18.84 6.27
CA GLU A 84 1.74 -19.76 6.81
C GLU A 84 1.93 -19.56 8.34
N LYS A 85 1.96 -18.31 8.77
CA LYS A 85 2.07 -17.97 10.19
C LYS A 85 0.82 -18.39 10.97
N ALA A 86 -0.38 -18.17 10.43
CA ALA A 86 -1.63 -18.57 11.06
C ALA A 86 -1.76 -20.10 11.13
N GLU A 87 -1.43 -20.82 10.07
CA GLU A 87 -1.44 -22.28 10.02
C GLU A 87 -0.44 -22.89 11.00
N ALA A 88 0.78 -22.34 11.09
CA ALA A 88 1.77 -22.78 12.06
C ALA A 88 1.28 -22.59 13.51
N ARG A 89 0.61 -21.48 13.80
CA ARG A 89 0.03 -21.22 15.13
C ARG A 89 -1.15 -22.14 15.42
N ALA A 90 -2.06 -22.31 14.46
CA ALA A 90 -3.21 -23.20 14.60
C ALA A 90 -2.77 -24.65 14.83
N HIS A 91 -1.73 -25.11 14.15
CA HIS A 91 -1.15 -26.44 14.34
C HIS A 91 -0.69 -26.67 15.79
N ILE A 92 -0.01 -25.67 16.39
CA ILE A 92 0.41 -25.76 17.80
C ILE A 92 -0.81 -25.80 18.73
N LEU A 93 -1.81 -24.92 18.50
CA LEU A 93 -3.01 -24.87 19.34
C LEU A 93 -3.84 -26.16 19.25
N GLU A 94 -3.88 -26.78 18.07
CA GLU A 94 -4.53 -28.10 17.89
C GLU A 94 -3.88 -29.16 18.76
N GLY A 95 -2.56 -29.23 18.79
CA GLY A 95 -1.83 -30.14 19.68
C GLY A 95 -2.08 -29.86 21.16
N LEU A 96 -2.13 -28.56 21.55
CA LEU A 96 -2.46 -28.18 22.93
C LEU A 96 -3.90 -28.56 23.31
N ARG A 97 -4.86 -28.45 22.38
CA ARG A 97 -6.25 -28.86 22.58
C ARG A 97 -6.35 -30.38 22.79
N ILE A 98 -5.69 -31.17 21.93
CA ILE A 98 -5.63 -32.64 22.09
C ILE A 98 -5.03 -33.02 23.46
N ALA A 99 -3.97 -32.34 23.88
CA ALA A 99 -3.34 -32.58 25.17
C ALA A 99 -4.25 -32.22 26.37
N LEU A 100 -4.99 -31.12 26.28
CA LEU A 100 -5.93 -30.68 27.32
C LEU A 100 -7.16 -31.59 27.40
N ASP A 101 -7.63 -32.14 26.30
CA ASP A 101 -8.72 -33.10 26.26
C ASP A 101 -8.32 -34.45 26.86
N ASN A 102 -7.03 -34.79 26.84
CA ASN A 102 -6.47 -36.03 27.37
C ASN A 102 -5.44 -35.80 28.48
N ILE A 103 -5.66 -34.76 29.30
CA ILE A 103 -4.64 -34.24 30.23
C ILE A 103 -4.09 -35.31 31.21
N ASP A 104 -4.94 -36.16 31.75
CA ASP A 104 -4.52 -37.22 32.71
C ASP A 104 -3.59 -38.22 32.04
N ALA A 105 -3.90 -38.64 30.80
CA ALA A 105 -3.06 -39.57 30.04
C ALA A 105 -1.73 -38.92 29.64
N VAL A 106 -1.74 -37.64 29.23
CA VAL A 106 -0.53 -36.87 28.91
C VAL A 106 0.39 -36.74 30.13
N ILE A 107 -0.16 -36.39 31.30
CA ILE A 107 0.61 -36.30 32.55
C ILE A 107 1.17 -37.67 32.95
N ALA A 108 0.39 -38.75 32.84
CA ALA A 108 0.85 -40.09 33.14
C ALA A 108 2.00 -40.52 32.25
N THR A 109 1.93 -40.24 30.92
CA THR A 109 2.98 -40.53 29.94
C THR A 109 4.26 -39.74 30.22
N ILE A 110 4.16 -38.46 30.55
CA ILE A 110 5.29 -37.62 30.90
C ILE A 110 5.99 -38.13 32.17
N ARG A 111 5.21 -38.49 33.23
CA ARG A 111 5.75 -39.02 34.48
C ARG A 111 6.39 -40.40 34.36
N ALA A 112 5.91 -41.21 33.42
CA ALA A 112 6.46 -42.54 33.17
C ALA A 112 7.73 -42.53 32.28
N SER A 113 8.12 -41.40 31.74
CA SER A 113 9.28 -41.22 30.86
C SER A 113 10.51 -40.83 31.68
N SER A 114 11.67 -41.37 31.31
CA SER A 114 12.95 -41.14 31.98
C SER A 114 13.62 -39.81 31.61
N ASN A 115 13.30 -39.29 30.46
CA ASN A 115 13.85 -38.04 29.91
C ASN A 115 12.85 -37.34 28.97
N PRO A 116 13.05 -36.06 28.66
CA PRO A 116 12.16 -35.29 27.75
C PRO A 116 12.03 -35.85 26.34
N GLU A 117 13.09 -36.47 25.81
CA GLU A 117 13.07 -37.08 24.47
C GLU A 117 12.18 -38.31 24.41
N GLU A 118 12.26 -39.15 25.46
CA GLU A 118 11.39 -40.32 25.58
C GLU A 118 9.93 -39.87 25.74
N ALA A 119 9.67 -38.86 26.58
CA ALA A 119 8.33 -38.30 26.74
C ALA A 119 7.77 -37.79 25.40
N ARG A 120 8.57 -37.06 24.62
CA ARG A 120 8.19 -36.57 23.31
C ARG A 120 7.81 -37.72 22.35
N ASN A 121 8.69 -38.73 22.22
CA ASN A 121 8.44 -39.85 21.32
C ASN A 121 7.16 -40.64 21.71
N ARG A 122 6.93 -40.88 22.99
CA ARG A 122 5.70 -41.54 23.46
C ARG A 122 4.45 -40.72 23.21
N LEU A 123 4.51 -39.37 23.38
CA LEU A 123 3.38 -38.49 23.09
C LEU A 123 3.07 -38.47 21.62
N MET A 124 4.10 -38.45 20.74
CA MET A 124 3.93 -38.55 19.30
C MET A 124 3.23 -39.83 18.86
N GLU A 125 3.63 -40.97 19.42
CA GLU A 125 3.02 -42.30 19.10
C GLU A 125 1.63 -42.45 19.65
N GLN A 126 1.38 -41.98 20.88
CA GLN A 126 0.12 -42.21 21.58
C GLN A 126 -1.01 -41.29 21.11
N PHE A 127 -0.69 -40.05 20.73
CA PHE A 127 -1.68 -39.02 20.39
C PHE A 127 -1.57 -38.53 18.92
N GLU A 128 -0.73 -39.16 18.10
CA GLU A 128 -0.47 -38.80 16.72
C GLU A 128 -0.05 -37.32 16.54
N LEU A 129 0.73 -36.81 17.51
CA LEU A 129 1.16 -35.43 17.58
C LEU A 129 2.47 -35.22 16.77
N SER A 130 2.65 -34.03 16.22
CA SER A 130 3.92 -33.65 15.61
C SER A 130 4.98 -33.30 16.68
N GLU A 131 6.25 -33.30 16.28
CA GLU A 131 7.35 -32.92 17.17
C GLU A 131 7.17 -31.51 17.73
N LEU A 132 6.72 -30.53 16.90
CA LEU A 132 6.47 -29.15 17.33
C LEU A 132 5.31 -29.07 18.36
N GLN A 133 4.26 -29.84 18.16
CA GLN A 133 3.14 -29.92 19.10
C GLN A 133 3.61 -30.51 20.42
N CYS A 134 4.34 -31.62 20.42
CA CYS A 134 4.89 -32.23 21.61
C CYS A 134 5.87 -31.30 22.36
N GLN A 135 6.69 -30.56 21.66
CA GLN A 135 7.58 -29.57 22.27
C GLN A 135 6.80 -28.46 22.97
N ALA A 136 5.71 -27.97 22.33
CA ALA A 136 4.82 -26.97 22.92
C ALA A 136 4.11 -27.52 24.18
N ILE A 137 3.68 -28.78 24.17
CA ILE A 137 3.04 -29.44 25.32
C ILE A 137 4.04 -29.59 26.46
N LEU A 138 5.25 -30.09 26.23
CA LEU A 138 6.29 -30.27 27.23
C LEU A 138 6.78 -28.95 27.84
N SER A 139 6.76 -27.89 27.10
CA SER A 139 7.12 -26.54 27.57
C SER A 139 5.96 -25.76 28.19
N MET A 140 4.75 -26.32 28.22
CA MET A 140 3.56 -25.62 28.70
C MET A 140 3.61 -25.45 30.23
N PRO A 141 3.48 -24.22 30.75
CA PRO A 141 3.38 -24.00 32.20
C PRO A 141 2.12 -24.67 32.81
N LEU A 142 2.25 -25.25 34.02
CA LEU A 142 1.12 -25.84 34.71
C LEU A 142 -0.08 -24.88 34.91
N GLN A 143 0.16 -23.61 34.97
CA GLN A 143 -0.86 -22.57 35.06
C GLN A 143 -1.84 -22.60 33.87
N ARG A 144 -1.41 -23.04 32.68
CA ARG A 144 -2.26 -23.13 31.47
C ARG A 144 -3.22 -24.35 31.49
N LEU A 145 -3.12 -25.21 32.48
CA LEU A 145 -4.02 -26.36 32.64
C LEU A 145 -5.36 -25.97 33.29
N THR A 146 -5.56 -24.71 33.63
CA THR A 146 -6.83 -24.24 34.24
C THR A 146 -7.93 -24.13 33.16
N GLY A 147 -9.21 -24.33 33.60
CA GLY A 147 -10.36 -24.26 32.70
C GLY A 147 -10.45 -22.95 31.89
N LEU A 148 -10.14 -21.79 32.50
CA LEU A 148 -10.14 -20.49 31.83
C LEU A 148 -9.11 -20.39 30.70
N GLU A 149 -7.96 -21.04 30.84
CA GLU A 149 -6.93 -21.04 29.78
C GLU A 149 -7.30 -22.01 28.64
N ARG A 150 -8.01 -23.09 28.95
CA ARG A 150 -8.58 -24.00 27.95
C ARG A 150 -9.55 -23.24 27.02
N ASP A 151 -10.48 -22.47 27.59
CA ASP A 151 -11.46 -21.69 26.84
C ASP A 151 -10.76 -20.65 25.94
N LYS A 152 -9.66 -20.04 26.40
CA LYS A 152 -8.86 -19.13 25.60
C LYS A 152 -8.16 -19.81 24.42
N ILE A 153 -7.60 -21.00 24.63
CA ILE A 153 -6.96 -21.78 23.57
C ILE A 153 -7.98 -22.16 22.50
N GLU A 154 -9.17 -22.55 22.89
CA GLU A 154 -10.24 -22.89 21.96
C GLU A 154 -10.76 -21.69 21.20
N SER A 155 -10.95 -20.55 21.87
CA SER A 155 -11.32 -19.28 21.21
C SER A 155 -10.25 -18.84 20.19
N GLU A 156 -8.97 -18.82 20.59
CA GLU A 156 -7.84 -18.48 19.71
C GLU A 156 -7.78 -19.41 18.49
N PHE A 157 -7.97 -20.71 18.70
CA PHE A 157 -7.98 -21.67 17.60
C PHE A 157 -9.13 -21.40 16.61
N ASN A 158 -10.33 -21.16 17.10
CA ASN A 158 -11.49 -20.87 16.25
C ASN A 158 -11.32 -19.56 15.47
N GLU A 159 -10.80 -18.51 16.10
CA GLU A 159 -10.49 -17.24 15.44
C GLU A 159 -9.45 -17.39 14.33
N LEU A 160 -8.41 -18.19 14.59
CA LEU A 160 -7.38 -18.50 13.59
C LEU A 160 -7.95 -19.32 12.43
N MET A 161 -8.85 -20.28 12.68
CA MET A 161 -9.48 -21.05 11.61
C MET A 161 -10.29 -20.17 10.67
N VAL A 162 -11.04 -19.19 11.20
CA VAL A 162 -11.76 -18.19 10.39
C VAL A 162 -10.77 -17.34 9.59
N THR A 163 -9.67 -16.92 10.20
CA THR A 163 -8.63 -16.13 9.52
C THR A 163 -7.96 -16.92 8.40
N ILE A 164 -7.62 -18.20 8.63
CA ILE A 164 -7.04 -19.10 7.63
C ILE A 164 -7.98 -19.28 6.44
N GLU A 165 -9.26 -19.49 6.68
CA GLU A 165 -10.26 -19.62 5.62
C GLU A 165 -10.37 -18.33 4.78
N ASP A 166 -10.37 -17.17 5.44
CA ASP A 166 -10.38 -15.86 4.76
C ASP A 166 -9.14 -15.63 3.91
N LEU A 167 -7.94 -15.88 4.47
CA LEU A 167 -6.67 -15.73 3.74
C LEU A 167 -6.58 -16.68 2.53
N ARG A 168 -7.03 -17.93 2.67
CA ARG A 168 -7.15 -18.87 1.55
C ARG A 168 -8.13 -18.36 0.50
N GLY A 169 -9.24 -17.78 0.92
CA GLY A 169 -10.22 -17.16 0.03
C GLY A 169 -9.66 -15.98 -0.76
N ILE A 170 -8.81 -15.17 -0.13
CA ILE A 170 -8.10 -14.06 -0.82
C ILE A 170 -7.13 -14.61 -1.87
N LEU A 171 -6.33 -15.62 -1.52
CA LEU A 171 -5.38 -16.24 -2.46
C LEU A 171 -6.08 -16.90 -3.65
N ALA A 172 -7.27 -17.44 -3.47
CA ALA A 172 -8.04 -18.13 -4.50
C ALA A 172 -8.82 -17.18 -5.43
N SER A 173 -9.06 -15.91 -5.04
CA SER A 173 -9.91 -14.98 -5.78
C SER A 173 -9.17 -13.73 -6.26
N PRO A 174 -8.82 -13.63 -7.55
CA PRO A 174 -8.25 -12.42 -8.14
C PRO A 174 -9.12 -11.17 -7.93
N GLU A 175 -10.44 -11.35 -7.89
CA GLU A 175 -11.37 -10.24 -7.67
C GLU A 175 -11.23 -9.65 -6.27
N ARG A 176 -11.11 -10.50 -5.24
CA ARG A 176 -10.86 -10.05 -3.86
C ARG A 176 -9.50 -9.36 -3.72
N GLN A 177 -8.48 -9.88 -4.40
CA GLN A 177 -7.14 -9.26 -4.41
C GLN A 177 -7.20 -7.84 -5.00
N MET A 178 -7.92 -7.67 -6.12
CA MET A 178 -8.10 -6.34 -6.72
C MET A 178 -8.96 -5.42 -5.86
N GLN A 179 -9.93 -5.95 -5.13
CA GLN A 179 -10.73 -5.14 -4.20
C GLN A 179 -9.85 -4.61 -3.04
N ILE A 180 -8.99 -5.44 -2.47
CA ILE A 180 -8.05 -5.02 -1.43
C ILE A 180 -7.14 -3.88 -1.94
N ILE A 181 -6.65 -3.98 -3.19
CA ILE A 181 -5.84 -2.91 -3.80
C ILE A 181 -6.62 -1.60 -3.86
N LYS A 182 -7.89 -1.66 -4.28
CA LYS A 182 -8.74 -0.47 -4.36
C LYS A 182 -8.97 0.15 -2.98
N ASP A 183 -9.33 -0.66 -2.01
CA ASP A 183 -9.61 -0.20 -0.65
C ASP A 183 -8.37 0.47 -0.01
N GLU A 184 -7.17 -0.10 -0.21
CA GLU A 184 -5.92 0.50 0.26
C GLU A 184 -5.56 1.80 -0.48
N ILE A 185 -5.86 1.91 -1.78
CA ILE A 185 -5.66 3.16 -2.55
C ILE A 185 -6.66 4.23 -2.11
N ASP A 186 -7.90 3.85 -1.88
CA ASP A 186 -8.94 4.77 -1.42
C ASP A 186 -8.58 5.35 -0.04
N GLU A 187 -8.09 4.52 0.90
CA GLU A 187 -7.59 5.00 2.21
C GLU A 187 -6.44 6.02 2.04
N VAL A 188 -5.49 5.75 1.15
CA VAL A 188 -4.38 6.67 0.87
C VAL A 188 -4.89 7.97 0.26
N THR A 189 -5.88 7.88 -0.65
CA THR A 189 -6.48 9.04 -1.30
C THR A 189 -7.24 9.92 -0.32
N GLU A 190 -8.00 9.33 0.60
CA GLU A 190 -8.71 10.07 1.66
C GLU A 190 -7.75 10.82 2.60
N ARG A 191 -6.59 10.23 2.90
CA ARG A 191 -5.64 10.80 3.86
C ARG A 191 -4.69 11.83 3.26
N PHE A 192 -4.34 11.69 1.98
CA PHE A 192 -3.25 12.43 1.34
C PHE A 192 -3.64 13.05 -0.01
N GLY A 193 -4.88 12.82 -0.49
CA GLY A 193 -5.36 13.39 -1.75
C GLY A 193 -5.45 14.91 -1.67
N ASP A 194 -5.02 15.59 -2.73
CA ASP A 194 -5.18 17.02 -2.93
C ASP A 194 -5.75 17.31 -4.32
N ASP A 195 -6.28 18.51 -4.52
CA ASP A 195 -6.84 18.92 -5.79
C ASP A 195 -5.75 19.07 -6.86
N ARG A 196 -6.12 18.74 -8.10
CA ARG A 196 -5.23 18.91 -9.24
C ARG A 196 -4.93 20.41 -9.46
N ARG A 197 -3.64 20.78 -9.52
CA ARG A 197 -3.21 22.17 -9.74
C ARG A 197 -3.09 22.53 -11.22
N THR A 198 -2.97 21.52 -12.11
CA THR A 198 -2.79 21.72 -13.54
C THR A 198 -4.07 21.48 -14.29
N GLU A 199 -4.38 22.31 -15.24
CA GLU A 199 -5.48 22.12 -16.17
C GLU A 199 -5.09 21.17 -17.30
N ILE A 200 -6.03 20.32 -17.74
CA ILE A 200 -5.83 19.44 -18.90
C ILE A 200 -6.55 20.05 -20.08
N VAL A 201 -5.79 20.50 -21.07
CA VAL A 201 -6.31 21.01 -22.32
C VAL A 201 -5.91 20.10 -23.48
N TYR A 202 -6.76 19.98 -24.50
CA TYR A 202 -6.52 19.07 -25.64
C TYR A 202 -5.55 19.63 -26.68
N ALA A 203 -5.41 20.93 -26.73
CA ALA A 203 -4.45 21.62 -27.61
C ALA A 203 -3.88 22.82 -26.88
N ALA A 204 -2.57 23.05 -26.99
CA ALA A 204 -2.03 24.37 -26.74
C ALA A 204 -2.57 25.28 -27.82
N GLU A 205 -3.30 26.33 -27.47
CA GLU A 205 -3.61 27.39 -28.41
C GLU A 205 -2.25 27.98 -28.85
N GLU A 206 -1.88 27.76 -30.11
CA GLU A 206 -0.78 28.50 -30.70
C GLU A 206 -1.18 29.97 -30.66
N PHE A 207 -0.34 30.80 -30.04
CA PHE A 207 -0.56 32.25 -30.03
C PHE A 207 -0.62 32.70 -31.47
N ASP A 208 -1.82 33.11 -31.93
CA ASP A 208 -1.98 33.74 -33.22
C ASP A 208 -1.25 35.08 -33.19
N ILE A 209 -0.64 35.45 -34.28
CA ILE A 209 0.10 36.76 -34.42
C ILE A 209 -0.85 37.90 -34.05
N GLU A 210 -2.13 37.76 -34.34
CA GLU A 210 -3.19 38.71 -34.00
C GLU A 210 -3.29 38.98 -32.47
N ASN A 211 -3.05 38.00 -31.64
CA ASN A 211 -3.07 38.12 -30.16
C ASN A 211 -1.86 38.92 -29.61
N LEU A 212 -0.88 39.25 -30.43
CA LEU A 212 0.29 40.01 -30.04
C LEU A 212 0.21 41.50 -30.48
N ILE A 213 -0.82 41.86 -31.25
CA ILE A 213 -1.01 43.17 -31.80
C ILE A 213 -2.10 43.92 -31.03
N ALA A 214 -1.83 45.14 -30.59
CA ALA A 214 -2.82 45.98 -29.95
C ALA A 214 -3.88 46.44 -30.98
N GLU A 215 -5.15 46.37 -30.56
CA GLU A 215 -6.26 46.97 -31.33
C GLU A 215 -6.05 48.49 -31.42
N GLU A 216 -5.94 48.99 -32.62
CA GLU A 216 -5.88 50.42 -32.90
C GLU A 216 -7.00 50.82 -33.86
N ASP A 217 -7.68 51.94 -33.56
CA ASP A 217 -8.66 52.52 -34.45
C ASP A 217 -7.94 53.06 -35.68
N MET A 218 -8.04 52.37 -36.82
CA MET A 218 -7.49 52.82 -38.08
C MET A 218 -8.49 53.74 -38.78
N VAL A 219 -8.09 54.96 -38.99
CA VAL A 219 -8.82 55.91 -39.84
C VAL A 219 -8.45 55.62 -41.29
N VAL A 220 -9.41 55.19 -42.10
CA VAL A 220 -9.28 54.98 -43.54
C VAL A 220 -9.58 56.31 -44.28
#